data_4d10c921a13e7d82f1b13e23c58fcf1f
#
_entry.id   4d10c921a13e7d82f1b13e23c58fcf1f
#
_cell.length_a   1.000
_cell.length_b   1.000
_cell.length_c   1.000
_cell.angle_alpha   90.00
_cell.angle_beta   90.00
_cell.angle_gamma   90.00
#
_symmetry.space_group_name_H-M   'P 1'
#
loop_
_entity.id
_entity.type
_entity.pdbx_description
1 polymer ?
#
loop_
_entity_poly.entity_id
_entity_poly.type
_entity_poly.pdbx_seq_one_letter_code
_entity_poly.pdbx_strand_id
1 'polypeptide(L)'
;MYEGKERELIYKLLNNNIMKKKFICTVCGYIHEGTEAPEKCPVCKAPASKFKEMEDPMDGPAFATVHTLGAARMEDATAEMIKDLETHFNGECCEVGMYLAMSRQADREGYPEIAEAFKRYAFEEAEHASKFAELLGDVLKDTKSNLEARIAAERGACEDKFRIAKNAKAAGMDATHDTVHEMAKDEARHCAGFMGLYKRYFEK
;
A
#
# COMPACT_ATOMS: atom_id res chain seq x y z
N MET A 1 -40.04 10.12 12.62
CA MET A 1 -40.05 11.46 11.97
C MET A 1 -38.87 12.36 12.37
N TYR A 2 -37.90 11.86 13.15
CA TYR A 2 -36.69 12.63 13.57
C TYR A 2 -35.43 12.37 12.73
N GLU A 3 -35.32 11.20 12.09
CA GLU A 3 -34.12 10.84 11.31
C GLU A 3 -33.93 11.59 9.95
N GLY A 4 -35.02 12.09 9.37
CA GLY A 4 -34.97 12.82 8.09
C GLY A 4 -34.37 14.22 8.19
N LYS A 5 -34.60 14.90 9.33
CA LYS A 5 -34.10 16.29 9.52
C LYS A 5 -32.63 16.37 9.86
N GLU A 6 -32.08 15.38 10.58
CA GLU A 6 -30.65 15.30 10.87
C GLU A 6 -29.84 14.98 9.61
N ARG A 7 -30.31 14.07 8.77
CA ARG A 7 -29.66 13.77 7.47
C ARG A 7 -29.67 14.98 6.54
N GLU A 8 -30.77 15.72 6.49
CA GLU A 8 -30.87 16.94 5.66
C GLU A 8 -30.00 18.07 6.21
N LEU A 9 -29.85 18.16 7.55
CA LEU A 9 -28.94 19.13 8.17
C LEU A 9 -27.47 18.79 7.93
N ILE A 10 -27.11 17.50 8.05
CA ILE A 10 -25.77 16.99 7.76
C ILE A 10 -25.44 17.17 6.27
N TYR A 11 -26.40 16.89 5.38
CA TYR A 11 -26.24 17.10 3.94
C TYR A 11 -26.08 18.60 3.59
N LYS A 12 -26.81 19.46 4.29
CA LYS A 12 -26.64 20.94 4.15
C LYS A 12 -25.34 21.45 4.76
N LEU A 13 -24.86 20.85 5.86
CA LEU A 13 -23.56 21.19 6.46
C LEU A 13 -22.39 20.68 5.61
N LEU A 14 -22.51 19.52 4.99
CA LEU A 14 -21.52 18.97 4.06
C LEU A 14 -21.52 19.74 2.71
N ASN A 15 -22.68 20.21 2.23
CA ASN A 15 -22.78 21.00 1.01
C ASN A 15 -22.55 22.50 1.23
N ASN A 16 -22.62 23.03 2.46
CA ASN A 16 -22.21 24.40 2.78
C ASN A 16 -20.70 24.56 3.02
N ASN A 17 -19.95 23.48 2.96
CA ASN A 17 -18.52 23.56 2.72
C ASN A 17 -18.28 23.70 1.20
N ILE A 18 -18.83 24.76 0.59
CA ILE A 18 -18.34 25.29 -0.69
C ILE A 18 -16.87 25.52 -0.44
N MET A 19 -16.00 24.71 -1.06
CA MET A 19 -14.54 24.78 -0.86
C MET A 19 -14.11 26.18 -1.18
N LYS A 20 -13.78 26.97 -0.15
CA LYS A 20 -13.22 28.30 -0.32
C LYS A 20 -11.87 28.14 -1.00
N LYS A 21 -11.77 28.70 -2.17
CA LYS A 21 -10.53 28.76 -2.93
C LYS A 21 -9.74 29.99 -2.50
N LYS A 22 -8.43 29.94 -2.69
CA LYS A 22 -7.55 31.09 -2.49
C LYS A 22 -7.16 31.68 -3.84
N PHE A 23 -7.26 32.99 -3.96
CA PHE A 23 -6.91 33.72 -5.16
C PHE A 23 -5.84 34.77 -4.81
N ILE A 24 -4.69 34.72 -5.47
CA ILE A 24 -3.63 35.72 -5.31
C ILE A 24 -3.72 36.81 -6.37
N CYS A 25 -3.69 38.05 -5.92
CA CYS A 25 -3.55 39.20 -6.83
C CYS A 25 -2.11 39.25 -7.39
N THR A 26 -1.95 39.07 -8.69
CA THR A 26 -0.64 39.07 -9.35
C THR A 26 0.04 40.45 -9.41
N VAL A 27 -0.64 41.51 -8.97
CA VAL A 27 -0.09 42.89 -8.93
C VAL A 27 0.51 43.20 -7.56
N CYS A 28 -0.17 42.84 -6.45
CA CYS A 28 0.27 43.24 -5.11
C CYS A 28 0.42 42.12 -4.14
N GLY A 29 0.15 40.85 -4.53
CA GLY A 29 0.29 39.67 -3.66
C GLY A 29 -0.85 39.47 -2.63
N TYR A 30 -1.91 40.33 -2.66
CA TYR A 30 -3.05 40.14 -1.75
C TYR A 30 -3.74 38.82 -2.03
N ILE A 31 -4.03 38.03 -0.96
CA ILE A 31 -4.73 36.76 -1.04
C ILE A 31 -6.19 36.95 -0.61
N HIS A 32 -7.11 36.52 -1.48
CA HIS A 32 -8.54 36.49 -1.24
C HIS A 32 -9.00 35.03 -1.02
N GLU A 33 -9.80 34.79 -0.01
CA GLU A 33 -10.46 33.49 0.22
C GLU A 33 -11.95 33.61 -0.13
N GLY A 34 -12.40 32.82 -1.10
CA GLY A 34 -13.78 32.87 -1.57
C GLY A 34 -14.07 31.76 -2.60
N THR A 35 -15.30 31.73 -3.10
CA THR A 35 -15.69 30.83 -4.19
C THR A 35 -15.22 31.29 -5.56
N GLU A 36 -14.92 32.61 -5.68
CA GLU A 36 -14.45 33.25 -6.88
C GLU A 36 -13.55 34.45 -6.54
N ALA A 37 -12.78 34.90 -7.51
CA ALA A 37 -11.95 36.09 -7.33
C ALA A 37 -12.81 37.34 -7.14
N PRO A 38 -12.40 38.31 -6.29
CA PRO A 38 -13.16 39.55 -6.09
C PRO A 38 -13.11 40.41 -7.35
N GLU A 39 -14.17 41.17 -7.65
CA GLU A 39 -14.23 42.05 -8.82
C GLU A 39 -13.03 43.02 -8.90
N LYS A 40 -12.59 43.48 -7.72
CA LYS A 40 -11.43 44.41 -7.60
C LYS A 40 -10.63 44.04 -6.35
N CYS A 41 -9.33 44.07 -6.48
CA CYS A 41 -8.42 43.91 -5.34
C CYS A 41 -8.66 45.01 -4.29
N PRO A 42 -8.93 44.65 -3.01
CA PRO A 42 -9.16 45.69 -1.98
C PRO A 42 -7.91 46.53 -1.72
N VAL A 43 -6.72 46.03 -2.01
CA VAL A 43 -5.44 46.71 -1.77
C VAL A 43 -5.04 47.60 -2.93
N CYS A 44 -4.86 47.04 -4.13
CA CYS A 44 -4.32 47.79 -5.27
C CYS A 44 -5.35 48.17 -6.35
N LYS A 45 -6.64 47.80 -6.14
CA LYS A 45 -7.75 48.08 -7.07
C LYS A 45 -7.64 47.38 -8.43
N ALA A 46 -6.71 46.45 -8.61
CA ALA A 46 -6.60 45.65 -9.81
C ALA A 46 -7.88 44.84 -10.05
N PRO A 47 -8.32 44.68 -11.34
CA PRO A 47 -9.54 43.94 -11.67
C PRO A 47 -9.39 42.45 -11.40
N ALA A 48 -10.52 41.73 -11.34
CA ALA A 48 -10.57 40.25 -11.10
C ALA A 48 -9.64 39.46 -12.04
N SER A 49 -9.45 39.92 -13.29
CA SER A 49 -8.55 39.27 -14.26
C SER A 49 -7.07 39.25 -13.86
N LYS A 50 -6.71 39.95 -12.79
CA LYS A 50 -5.37 39.94 -12.20
C LYS A 50 -5.25 39.01 -10.98
N PHE A 51 -6.26 38.23 -10.69
CA PHE A 51 -6.19 37.16 -9.70
C PHE A 51 -5.92 35.85 -10.39
N LYS A 52 -5.07 35.02 -9.73
CA LYS A 52 -4.88 33.59 -10.05
C LYS A 52 -5.37 32.75 -8.89
N GLU A 53 -6.08 31.70 -9.19
CA GLU A 53 -6.38 30.67 -8.20
C GLU A 53 -5.06 30.04 -7.71
N MET A 54 -4.89 29.99 -6.41
CA MET A 54 -3.75 29.31 -5.79
C MET A 54 -4.12 27.84 -5.70
N GLU A 55 -3.28 26.99 -6.27
CA GLU A 55 -3.34 25.56 -6.00
C GLU A 55 -3.05 25.36 -4.52
N ASP A 56 -3.82 24.51 -3.85
CA ASP A 56 -3.54 24.18 -2.46
C ASP A 56 -2.16 23.49 -2.43
N PRO A 57 -1.19 23.98 -1.61
CA PRO A 57 0.10 23.31 -1.48
C PRO A 57 -0.01 21.87 -0.97
N MET A 58 -1.20 21.50 -0.43
CA MET A 58 -1.53 20.14 -0.04
C MET A 58 -2.09 19.29 -1.20
N ASP A 59 -2.55 19.91 -2.28
CA ASP A 59 -2.69 19.25 -3.58
C ASP A 59 -1.27 19.05 -4.11
N GLY A 60 -0.59 18.04 -3.62
CA GLY A 60 0.79 17.74 -3.98
C GLY A 60 0.98 17.67 -5.50
N PRO A 61 2.20 17.75 -6.01
CA PRO A 61 2.46 17.64 -7.43
C PRO A 61 1.79 16.38 -7.96
N ALA A 62 1.07 16.50 -9.07
CA ALA A 62 0.54 15.33 -9.77
C ALA A 62 1.74 14.46 -10.13
N PHE A 63 1.94 13.39 -9.40
CA PHE A 63 2.97 12.43 -9.72
C PHE A 63 2.64 11.77 -11.06
N ALA A 64 3.61 11.64 -11.93
CA ALA A 64 3.44 11.08 -13.27
C ALA A 64 2.97 9.61 -13.26
N THR A 65 3.04 8.96 -12.09
CA THR A 65 2.61 7.58 -11.89
C THR A 65 1.63 7.53 -10.71
N VAL A 66 0.35 7.58 -11.00
CA VAL A 66 -0.68 7.17 -10.04
C VAL A 66 -0.92 5.69 -10.30
N HIS A 67 -0.45 4.83 -9.40
CA HIS A 67 -0.80 3.42 -9.44
C HIS A 67 -2.30 3.27 -9.11
N THR A 68 -3.07 2.84 -10.10
CA THR A 68 -4.48 2.50 -9.89
C THR A 68 -4.56 1.03 -9.49
N LEU A 69 -4.97 0.76 -8.26
CA LEU A 69 -5.18 -0.61 -7.80
C LEU A 69 -6.25 -1.29 -8.66
N GLY A 70 -5.94 -2.49 -9.15
CA GLY A 70 -6.84 -3.26 -10.01
C GLY A 70 -6.94 -2.72 -11.44
N ALA A 71 -5.97 -1.93 -11.89
CA ALA A 71 -5.99 -1.33 -13.24
C ALA A 71 -6.24 -2.36 -14.33
N ALA A 72 -5.62 -3.53 -14.28
CA ALA A 72 -5.81 -4.58 -15.27
C ALA A 72 -7.26 -5.06 -15.38
N ARG A 73 -8.02 -5.06 -14.28
CA ARG A 73 -9.44 -5.44 -14.28
C ARG A 73 -10.35 -4.29 -14.69
N MET A 74 -9.96 -3.06 -14.42
CA MET A 74 -10.70 -1.85 -14.80
C MET A 74 -10.56 -1.53 -16.29
N GLU A 75 -9.47 -1.94 -16.91
CA GLU A 75 -9.18 -1.76 -18.34
C GLU A 75 -9.72 -2.90 -19.21
N ASP A 76 -10.66 -3.70 -18.70
CA ASP A 76 -11.27 -4.85 -19.40
C ASP A 76 -10.25 -5.86 -19.97
N ALA A 77 -9.20 -6.15 -19.17
CA ALA A 77 -8.23 -7.16 -19.56
C ALA A 77 -8.91 -8.52 -19.81
N THR A 78 -8.43 -9.24 -20.80
CA THR A 78 -8.95 -10.58 -21.10
C THR A 78 -8.64 -11.56 -19.95
N ALA A 79 -9.41 -12.63 -19.85
CA ALA A 79 -9.16 -13.68 -18.85
C ALA A 79 -7.75 -14.30 -19.02
N GLU A 80 -7.23 -14.37 -20.23
CA GLU A 80 -5.87 -14.82 -20.52
C GLU A 80 -4.82 -13.85 -19.94
N MET A 81 -4.97 -12.55 -20.18
CA MET A 81 -4.07 -11.53 -19.60
C MET A 81 -4.09 -11.54 -18.08
N ILE A 82 -5.26 -11.66 -17.46
CA ILE A 82 -5.36 -11.77 -15.99
C ILE A 82 -4.61 -13.00 -15.50
N LYS A 83 -4.79 -14.14 -16.13
CA LYS A 83 -4.09 -15.39 -15.79
C LYS A 83 -2.57 -15.27 -15.96
N ASP A 84 -2.11 -14.58 -17.00
CA ASP A 84 -0.69 -14.33 -17.21
C ASP A 84 -0.11 -13.44 -16.10
N LEU A 85 -0.80 -12.35 -15.74
CA LEU A 85 -0.40 -11.50 -14.62
C LEU A 85 -0.35 -12.26 -13.28
N GLU A 86 -1.34 -13.11 -12.99
CA GLU A 86 -1.36 -13.97 -11.80
C GLU A 86 -0.20 -14.98 -11.81
N THR A 87 0.12 -15.54 -12.99
CA THR A 87 1.23 -16.48 -13.17
C THR A 87 2.57 -15.79 -12.88
N HIS A 88 2.77 -14.59 -13.45
CA HIS A 88 3.97 -13.80 -13.20
C HIS A 88 4.06 -13.35 -11.74
N PHE A 89 2.98 -12.86 -11.12
CA PHE A 89 2.95 -12.56 -9.69
C PHE A 89 3.50 -13.72 -8.83
N ASN A 90 3.02 -14.94 -9.09
CA ASN A 90 3.46 -16.12 -8.38
C ASN A 90 4.93 -16.48 -8.70
N GLY A 91 5.35 -16.31 -9.95
CA GLY A 91 6.73 -16.51 -10.41
C GLY A 91 7.70 -15.62 -9.65
N GLU A 92 7.46 -14.32 -9.66
CA GLU A 92 8.29 -13.33 -8.96
C GLU A 92 8.36 -13.59 -7.45
N CYS A 93 7.23 -13.93 -6.82
CA CYS A 93 7.21 -14.31 -5.40
C CYS A 93 8.12 -15.54 -5.11
N CYS A 94 8.14 -16.54 -6.00
CA CYS A 94 9.02 -17.70 -5.89
C CYS A 94 10.48 -17.33 -6.10
N GLU A 95 10.79 -16.46 -7.06
CA GLU A 95 12.15 -16.04 -7.40
C GLU A 95 12.83 -15.29 -6.24
N VAL A 96 12.09 -14.49 -5.47
CA VAL A 96 12.60 -13.88 -4.23
C VAL A 96 13.23 -14.94 -3.31
N GLY A 97 12.51 -16.02 -3.03
CA GLY A 97 12.99 -17.10 -2.16
C GLY A 97 14.15 -17.87 -2.76
N MET A 98 14.07 -18.19 -4.07
CA MET A 98 15.10 -18.91 -4.78
C MET A 98 16.41 -18.12 -4.85
N TYR A 99 16.37 -16.84 -5.22
CA TYR A 99 17.57 -16.01 -5.34
C TYR A 99 18.24 -15.79 -3.98
N LEU A 100 17.48 -15.60 -2.91
CA LEU A 100 18.06 -15.54 -1.57
C LEU A 100 18.71 -16.86 -1.14
N ALA A 101 18.19 -18.01 -1.55
CA ALA A 101 18.80 -19.30 -1.30
C ALA A 101 20.08 -19.49 -2.14
N MET A 102 20.06 -19.10 -3.42
CA MET A 102 21.22 -19.12 -4.33
C MET A 102 22.32 -18.16 -3.86
N SER A 103 21.95 -16.99 -3.33
CA SER A 103 22.90 -16.05 -2.71
C SER A 103 23.67 -16.72 -1.57
N ARG A 104 22.96 -17.39 -0.65
CA ARG A 104 23.63 -18.13 0.44
C ARG A 104 24.51 -19.28 -0.06
N GLN A 105 24.13 -19.93 -1.16
CA GLN A 105 24.94 -20.97 -1.77
C GLN A 105 26.24 -20.39 -2.38
N ALA A 106 26.14 -19.30 -3.14
CA ALA A 106 27.29 -18.63 -3.72
C ALA A 106 28.28 -18.15 -2.64
N ASP A 107 27.77 -17.63 -1.52
CA ASP A 107 28.62 -17.25 -0.38
C ASP A 107 29.40 -18.45 0.20
N ARG A 108 28.73 -19.60 0.40
CA ARG A 108 29.37 -20.84 0.89
C ARG A 108 30.44 -21.35 -0.07
N GLU A 109 30.30 -21.12 -1.36
CA GLU A 109 31.23 -21.52 -2.40
C GLU A 109 32.37 -20.51 -2.62
N GLY A 110 32.33 -19.33 -1.95
CA GLY A 110 33.37 -18.32 -2.04
C GLY A 110 33.18 -17.34 -3.20
N TYR A 111 31.96 -17.15 -3.69
CA TYR A 111 31.63 -16.21 -4.76
C TYR A 111 30.82 -15.00 -4.24
N PRO A 112 31.40 -14.09 -3.44
CA PRO A 112 30.67 -13.03 -2.78
C PRO A 112 29.99 -12.04 -3.75
N GLU A 113 30.61 -11.78 -4.91
CA GLU A 113 30.02 -10.90 -5.93
C GLU A 113 28.75 -11.51 -6.55
N ILE A 114 28.74 -12.83 -6.77
CA ILE A 114 27.56 -13.56 -7.27
C ILE A 114 26.49 -13.60 -6.18
N ALA A 115 26.87 -13.83 -4.93
CA ALA A 115 25.96 -13.82 -3.79
C ALA A 115 25.25 -12.47 -3.66
N GLU A 116 25.98 -11.37 -3.75
CA GLU A 116 25.40 -10.03 -3.68
C GLU A 116 24.51 -9.70 -4.90
N ALA A 117 24.85 -10.18 -6.09
CA ALA A 117 24.02 -10.03 -7.28
C ALA A 117 22.65 -10.74 -7.09
N PHE A 118 22.64 -12.01 -6.66
CA PHE A 118 21.40 -12.74 -6.36
C PHE A 118 20.55 -12.05 -5.31
N LYS A 119 21.18 -11.59 -4.23
CA LYS A 119 20.48 -10.90 -3.16
C LYS A 119 19.82 -9.60 -3.64
N ARG A 120 20.52 -8.81 -4.45
CA ARG A 120 19.99 -7.58 -5.03
C ARG A 120 18.81 -7.88 -5.95
N TYR A 121 18.95 -8.86 -6.85
CA TYR A 121 17.86 -9.23 -7.76
C TYR A 121 16.66 -9.79 -7.02
N ALA A 122 16.83 -10.53 -5.93
CA ALA A 122 15.71 -10.96 -5.10
C ALA A 122 14.83 -9.78 -4.62
N PHE A 123 15.41 -8.62 -4.31
CA PHE A 123 14.65 -7.42 -3.95
C PHE A 123 14.00 -6.75 -5.16
N GLU A 124 14.61 -6.83 -6.34
CA GLU A 124 14.01 -6.35 -7.59
C GLU A 124 12.79 -7.19 -7.95
N GLU A 125 12.84 -8.53 -7.79
CA GLU A 125 11.68 -9.42 -7.99
C GLU A 125 10.57 -9.18 -6.96
N ALA A 126 10.91 -8.82 -5.73
CA ALA A 126 9.90 -8.41 -4.75
C ALA A 126 9.14 -7.13 -5.18
N GLU A 127 9.84 -6.17 -5.81
CA GLU A 127 9.22 -4.99 -6.40
C GLU A 127 8.34 -5.33 -7.60
N HIS A 128 8.77 -6.27 -8.48
CA HIS A 128 7.95 -6.75 -9.59
C HIS A 128 6.67 -7.42 -9.08
N ALA A 129 6.79 -8.35 -8.12
CA ALA A 129 5.64 -8.99 -7.49
C ALA A 129 4.65 -7.97 -6.90
N SER A 130 5.15 -6.93 -6.21
CA SER A 130 4.30 -5.89 -5.64
C SER A 130 3.50 -5.14 -6.70
N LYS A 131 4.12 -4.84 -7.85
CA LYS A 131 3.45 -4.16 -8.97
C LYS A 131 2.38 -5.03 -9.62
N PHE A 132 2.64 -6.33 -9.79
CA PHE A 132 1.61 -7.26 -10.25
C PHE A 132 0.43 -7.34 -9.27
N ALA A 133 0.70 -7.38 -7.96
CA ALA A 133 -0.35 -7.36 -6.94
C ALA A 133 -1.20 -6.08 -7.02
N GLU A 134 -0.58 -4.92 -7.26
CA GLU A 134 -1.29 -3.65 -7.46
C GLU A 134 -2.13 -3.66 -8.74
N LEU A 135 -1.59 -4.12 -9.87
CA LEU A 135 -2.34 -4.23 -11.13
C LEU A 135 -3.55 -5.14 -11.01
N LEU A 136 -3.41 -6.28 -10.34
CA LEU A 136 -4.50 -7.23 -10.10
C LEU A 136 -5.52 -6.71 -9.09
N GLY A 137 -5.08 -6.06 -8.02
CA GLY A 137 -5.92 -5.47 -6.97
C GLY A 137 -6.61 -6.48 -6.04
N ASP A 138 -6.46 -7.78 -6.27
CA ASP A 138 -7.21 -8.82 -5.55
C ASP A 138 -6.77 -8.98 -4.08
N VAL A 139 -5.50 -8.80 -3.81
CA VAL A 139 -4.90 -8.99 -2.48
C VAL A 139 -4.79 -7.70 -1.68
N LEU A 140 -5.03 -6.55 -2.32
CA LEU A 140 -4.90 -5.24 -1.70
C LEU A 140 -6.28 -4.63 -1.45
N LYS A 141 -6.48 -4.23 -0.21
CA LYS A 141 -7.67 -3.51 0.24
C LYS A 141 -7.22 -2.25 0.98
N ASP A 142 -8.07 -1.71 1.85
CA ASP A 142 -7.63 -0.69 2.80
C ASP A 142 -6.68 -1.27 3.86
N THR A 143 -5.90 -0.41 4.51
CA THR A 143 -4.88 -0.83 5.49
C THR A 143 -5.46 -1.64 6.65
N LYS A 144 -6.66 -1.30 7.11
CA LYS A 144 -7.33 -2.03 8.18
C LYS A 144 -7.65 -3.46 7.77
N SER A 145 -8.30 -3.62 6.63
CA SER A 145 -8.66 -4.94 6.08
C SER A 145 -7.41 -5.79 5.76
N ASN A 146 -6.34 -5.16 5.26
CA ASN A 146 -5.08 -5.84 5.02
C ASN A 146 -4.44 -6.34 6.32
N LEU A 147 -4.47 -5.56 7.40
CA LEU A 147 -3.99 -6.02 8.71
C LEU A 147 -4.82 -7.17 9.26
N GLU A 148 -6.15 -7.10 9.18
CA GLU A 148 -7.05 -8.18 9.61
C GLU A 148 -6.75 -9.49 8.87
N ALA A 149 -6.61 -9.42 7.55
CA ALA A 149 -6.27 -10.58 6.73
C ALA A 149 -4.89 -11.15 7.07
N ARG A 150 -3.88 -10.29 7.30
CA ARG A 150 -2.53 -10.75 7.65
C ARG A 150 -2.49 -11.35 9.05
N ILE A 151 -3.14 -10.77 10.06
CA ILE A 151 -3.23 -11.34 11.40
C ILE A 151 -3.76 -12.79 11.35
N ALA A 152 -4.83 -13.01 10.58
CA ALA A 152 -5.41 -14.34 10.42
C ALA A 152 -4.45 -15.31 9.71
N ALA A 153 -3.80 -14.85 8.64
CA ALA A 153 -2.86 -15.65 7.86
C ALA A 153 -1.60 -16.01 8.64
N GLU A 154 -0.99 -15.06 9.37
CA GLU A 154 0.20 -15.32 10.21
C GLU A 154 -0.10 -16.32 11.34
N ARG A 155 -1.31 -16.22 11.93
CA ARG A 155 -1.74 -17.20 12.93
C ARG A 155 -1.83 -18.61 12.33
N GLY A 156 -2.50 -18.75 11.19
CA GLY A 156 -2.59 -20.04 10.49
C GLY A 156 -1.23 -20.57 10.06
N ALA A 157 -0.36 -19.72 9.54
CA ALA A 157 1.00 -20.07 9.14
C ALA A 157 1.86 -20.54 10.35
N CYS A 158 1.69 -19.90 11.51
CA CYS A 158 2.34 -20.34 12.75
C CYS A 158 1.89 -21.74 13.15
N GLU A 159 0.58 -22.00 13.19
CA GLU A 159 0.00 -23.29 13.54
C GLU A 159 0.47 -24.39 12.58
N ASP A 160 0.46 -24.14 11.28
CA ASP A 160 0.89 -25.10 10.26
C ASP A 160 2.38 -25.41 10.34
N LYS A 161 3.23 -24.37 10.45
CA LYS A 161 4.68 -24.56 10.59
C LYS A 161 5.01 -25.31 11.89
N PHE A 162 4.31 -25.01 12.98
CA PHE A 162 4.49 -25.74 14.23
C PHE A 162 4.11 -27.22 14.09
N ARG A 163 3.04 -27.54 13.38
CA ARG A 163 2.62 -28.91 13.05
C ARG A 163 3.69 -29.64 12.20
N ILE A 164 4.23 -28.95 11.17
CA ILE A 164 5.31 -29.48 10.32
C ILE A 164 6.56 -29.79 11.17
N ALA A 165 6.99 -28.83 12.00
CA ALA A 165 8.13 -29.00 12.89
C ALA A 165 7.97 -30.21 13.83
N LYS A 166 6.79 -30.35 14.46
CA LYS A 166 6.47 -31.51 15.32
C LYS A 166 6.57 -32.83 14.56
N ASN A 167 6.05 -32.91 13.34
CA ASN A 167 6.12 -34.10 12.51
C ASN A 167 7.56 -34.43 12.09
N ALA A 168 8.35 -33.41 11.74
CA ALA A 168 9.76 -33.55 11.43
C ALA A 168 10.55 -34.11 12.62
N LYS A 169 10.28 -33.63 13.85
CA LYS A 169 10.90 -34.16 15.06
C LYS A 169 10.56 -35.60 15.28
N ALA A 170 9.30 -36.00 15.13
CA ALA A 170 8.85 -37.39 15.26
C ALA A 170 9.49 -38.31 14.21
N ALA A 171 9.85 -37.77 13.04
CA ALA A 171 10.54 -38.51 11.99
C ALA A 171 12.08 -38.49 12.10
N GLY A 172 12.65 -37.91 13.15
CA GLY A 172 14.11 -37.79 13.34
C GLY A 172 14.79 -36.77 12.40
N MET A 173 14.03 -35.87 11.82
CA MET A 173 14.51 -34.82 10.89
C MET A 173 14.85 -33.52 11.65
N ASP A 174 15.92 -33.55 12.46
CA ASP A 174 16.25 -32.48 13.40
C ASP A 174 16.50 -31.13 12.69
N ALA A 175 17.25 -31.10 11.58
CA ALA A 175 17.51 -29.86 10.82
C ALA A 175 16.21 -29.24 10.27
N THR A 176 15.29 -30.07 9.77
CA THR A 176 13.98 -29.61 9.30
C THR A 176 13.14 -29.08 10.46
N HIS A 177 13.12 -29.83 11.59
CA HIS A 177 12.44 -29.39 12.80
C HIS A 177 12.91 -28.02 13.24
N ASP A 178 14.22 -27.84 13.43
CA ASP A 178 14.80 -26.60 13.98
C ASP A 178 14.51 -25.41 13.07
N THR A 179 14.69 -25.59 11.75
CA THR A 179 14.44 -24.55 10.76
C THR A 179 12.96 -24.13 10.74
N VAL A 180 12.04 -25.08 10.66
CA VAL A 180 10.62 -24.76 10.55
C VAL A 180 10.04 -24.28 11.88
N HIS A 181 10.57 -24.75 13.01
CA HIS A 181 10.17 -24.28 14.34
C HIS A 181 10.55 -22.81 14.56
N GLU A 182 11.75 -22.38 14.13
CA GLU A 182 12.13 -20.94 14.17
C GLU A 182 11.21 -20.11 13.28
N MET A 183 10.88 -20.58 12.07
CA MET A 183 9.89 -19.89 11.22
C MET A 183 8.52 -19.77 11.90
N ALA A 184 8.05 -20.81 12.61
CA ALA A 184 6.79 -20.71 13.34
C ALA A 184 6.80 -19.61 14.42
N LYS A 185 7.93 -19.42 15.09
CA LYS A 185 8.11 -18.32 16.06
C LYS A 185 8.08 -16.94 15.37
N ASP A 186 8.65 -16.84 14.17
CA ASP A 186 8.60 -15.62 13.39
C ASP A 186 7.16 -15.26 13.02
N GLU A 187 6.35 -16.25 12.55
CA GLU A 187 4.94 -16.00 12.25
C GLU A 187 4.13 -15.54 13.49
N ALA A 188 4.43 -16.13 14.65
CA ALA A 188 3.81 -15.68 15.92
C ALA A 188 4.18 -14.22 16.24
N ARG A 189 5.43 -13.82 15.99
CA ARG A 189 5.91 -12.45 16.17
C ARG A 189 5.27 -11.49 15.17
N HIS A 190 5.14 -11.89 13.89
CA HIS A 190 4.46 -11.10 12.86
C HIS A 190 2.99 -10.89 13.23
N CYS A 191 2.28 -11.94 13.62
CA CYS A 191 0.90 -11.86 14.09
C CYS A 191 0.76 -10.89 15.27
N ALA A 192 1.62 -11.01 16.28
CA ALA A 192 1.60 -10.12 17.45
C ALA A 192 1.89 -8.65 17.05
N GLY A 193 2.83 -8.43 16.13
CA GLY A 193 3.17 -7.11 15.61
C GLY A 193 1.99 -6.45 14.88
N PHE A 194 1.36 -7.17 13.96
CA PHE A 194 0.17 -6.67 13.25
C PHE A 194 -1.02 -6.43 14.18
N MET A 195 -1.24 -7.30 15.17
CA MET A 195 -2.27 -7.08 16.20
C MET A 195 -2.00 -5.81 17.01
N GLY A 196 -0.75 -5.57 17.38
CA GLY A 196 -0.36 -4.35 18.10
C GLY A 196 -0.63 -3.08 17.28
N LEU A 197 -0.31 -3.09 15.98
CA LEU A 197 -0.60 -2.00 15.06
C LEU A 197 -2.10 -1.82 14.87
N TYR A 198 -2.83 -2.91 14.67
CA TYR A 198 -4.29 -2.86 14.52
C TYR A 198 -4.96 -2.21 15.74
N LYS A 199 -4.63 -2.65 16.95
CA LYS A 199 -5.14 -2.06 18.19
C LYS A 199 -4.82 -0.58 18.31
N ARG A 200 -3.59 -0.21 17.98
CA ARG A 200 -3.11 1.18 18.11
C ARG A 200 -3.86 2.14 17.18
N TYR A 201 -4.18 1.74 15.96
CA TYR A 201 -4.71 2.64 14.94
C TYR A 201 -6.20 2.47 14.67
N PHE A 202 -6.78 1.31 14.93
CA PHE A 202 -8.14 0.96 14.52
C PHE A 202 -9.09 0.51 15.65
N GLU A 203 -8.57 0.22 16.84
CA GLU A 203 -9.35 0.01 18.06
C GLU A 203 -9.20 1.25 18.96
N LYS A 204 -10.14 2.18 18.85
CA LYS A 204 -10.26 3.34 19.75
C LYS A 204 -11.52 3.20 20.58
#